data_5fdc70e352c27667ceaa769c0da178f3
#
_entry.id   5fdc70e352c27667ceaa769c0da178f3
#
_cell.length_a   1.000
_cell.length_b   1.000
_cell.length_c   1.000
_cell.angle_alpha   90.00
_cell.angle_beta   90.00
_cell.angle_gamma   90.00
#
_symmetry.space_group_name_H-M   'P 1'
#
loop_
_entity.id
_entity.type
_entity.pdbx_description
1 polymer ?
#
loop_
_entity_poly.entity_id
_entity_poly.type
_entity_poly.pdbx_seq_one_letter_code
_entity_poly.pdbx_strand_id
1 'polypeptide(L)'
;MLLIAGNHDFLEGNRDRLDSITPIIKMLELPNVIYLDMELGYKGGFYYDNNVAWCLFSVFDEHSQIDIKLKKIEFPDKIFISLFHGMTIGLKNESGFIFENGKSLDMFDGSSAVLCGDIHLRQEQDYNGVKIVQCGSLIQQNFGEIAKSKHGYLVWDVDTLEYEEHDIQTEYGFYKFKINSTDDVENGTEEFSNF
;
A
#
# COMPACT_ATOMS: atom_id res chain seq x y z
N MET A 1 -2.37 -15.48 -5.03
CA MET A 1 -1.93 -14.21 -4.39
C MET A 1 -1.35 -13.32 -5.47
N LEU A 2 -1.82 -12.08 -5.56
CA LEU A 2 -1.19 -11.07 -6.40
C LEU A 2 -0.18 -10.28 -5.56
N LEU A 3 0.98 -9.99 -6.13
CA LEU A 3 2.06 -9.23 -5.51
C LEU A 3 2.43 -8.08 -6.44
N ILE A 4 2.68 -6.90 -5.89
CA ILE A 4 3.23 -5.75 -6.60
C ILE A 4 4.50 -5.27 -5.90
N ALA A 5 5.38 -4.60 -6.62
CA ALA A 5 6.57 -3.99 -6.05
C ALA A 5 6.25 -2.68 -5.33
N GLY A 6 7.05 -2.39 -4.31
CA GLY A 6 7.17 -1.07 -3.72
C GLY A 6 8.44 -0.34 -4.16
N ASN A 7 8.57 0.92 -3.77
CA ASN A 7 9.71 1.77 -4.09
C ASN A 7 11.04 1.27 -3.48
N HIS A 8 11.00 0.45 -2.43
CA HIS A 8 12.17 -0.17 -1.82
C HIS A 8 12.60 -1.49 -2.46
N ASP A 9 11.80 -2.03 -3.38
CA ASP A 9 12.11 -3.30 -4.06
C ASP A 9 13.05 -3.13 -5.25
N PHE A 10 13.28 -1.92 -5.71
CA PHE A 10 14.19 -1.63 -6.82
C PHE A 10 15.11 -0.43 -6.53
N LEU A 11 16.17 -0.32 -7.30
CA LEU A 11 17.13 0.79 -7.19
C LEU A 11 16.88 1.79 -8.32
N GLU A 12 16.26 2.94 -8.03
CA GLU A 12 15.92 3.98 -9.01
C GLU A 12 17.12 4.44 -9.86
N GLY A 13 18.30 4.53 -9.21
CA GLY A 13 19.55 4.92 -9.89
C GLY A 13 20.18 3.83 -10.75
N ASN A 14 19.67 2.62 -10.75
CA ASN A 14 20.18 1.51 -11.55
C ASN A 14 19.05 0.57 -12.00
N ARG A 15 18.34 0.99 -13.02
CA ARG A 15 17.17 0.27 -13.58
C ARG A 15 17.55 -1.02 -14.33
N ASP A 16 18.82 -1.22 -14.66
CA ASP A 16 19.31 -2.46 -15.28
C ASP A 16 19.46 -3.59 -14.27
N ARG A 17 19.44 -3.26 -12.97
CA ARG A 17 19.47 -4.25 -11.90
C ARG A 17 18.09 -4.82 -11.67
N LEU A 18 18.01 -6.14 -11.48
CA LEU A 18 16.77 -6.79 -11.04
C LEU A 18 16.30 -6.22 -9.68
N ASP A 19 15.01 -6.10 -9.53
CA ASP A 19 14.36 -5.82 -8.23
C ASP A 19 14.60 -6.97 -7.23
N SER A 20 14.27 -6.75 -5.96
CA SER A 20 14.49 -7.72 -4.90
C SER A 20 13.54 -8.93 -4.96
N ILE A 21 12.36 -8.75 -5.57
CA ILE A 21 11.26 -9.74 -5.59
C ILE A 21 11.47 -10.77 -6.71
N THR A 22 11.82 -10.31 -7.91
CA THR A 22 11.94 -11.16 -9.11
C THR A 22 12.82 -12.40 -8.89
N PRO A 23 14.03 -12.32 -8.31
CA PRO A 23 14.85 -13.51 -8.08
C PRO A 23 14.18 -14.51 -7.13
N ILE A 24 13.47 -14.01 -6.13
CA ILE A 24 12.79 -14.84 -5.13
C ILE A 24 11.62 -15.61 -5.80
N ILE A 25 10.78 -14.91 -6.55
CA ILE A 25 9.64 -15.54 -7.24
C ILE A 25 10.11 -16.58 -8.25
N LYS A 26 11.15 -16.27 -9.04
CA LYS A 26 11.73 -17.21 -10.01
C LYS A 26 12.35 -18.44 -9.35
N MET A 27 12.98 -18.27 -8.18
CA MET A 27 13.64 -19.38 -7.47
C MET A 27 12.61 -20.30 -6.77
N LEU A 28 11.56 -19.71 -6.20
CA LEU A 28 10.57 -20.48 -5.43
C LEU A 28 9.51 -21.15 -6.29
N GLU A 29 9.32 -20.73 -7.54
CA GLU A 29 8.34 -21.28 -8.50
C GLU A 29 6.96 -21.51 -7.88
N LEU A 30 6.48 -20.55 -7.08
CA LEU A 30 5.23 -20.69 -6.33
C LEU A 30 4.02 -20.61 -7.27
N PRO A 31 3.25 -21.69 -7.46
CA PRO A 31 2.20 -21.74 -8.48
C PRO A 31 1.01 -20.81 -8.20
N ASN A 32 0.85 -20.35 -6.95
CA ASN A 32 -0.28 -19.52 -6.52
C ASN A 32 0.13 -18.09 -6.24
N VAL A 33 1.33 -17.68 -6.66
CA VAL A 33 1.83 -16.32 -6.50
C VAL A 33 2.10 -15.73 -7.87
N ILE A 34 1.44 -14.63 -8.18
CA ILE A 34 1.61 -13.87 -9.43
C ILE A 34 2.21 -12.52 -9.05
N TYR A 35 3.44 -12.29 -9.49
CA TYR A 35 4.10 -11.00 -9.36
C TYR A 35 3.74 -10.15 -10.57
N LEU A 36 2.81 -9.22 -10.39
CA LEU A 36 2.18 -8.47 -11.48
C LEU A 36 3.16 -7.63 -12.28
N ASP A 37 4.15 -7.02 -11.63
CA ASP A 37 5.16 -6.22 -12.33
C ASP A 37 5.93 -7.09 -13.33
N MET A 38 6.34 -8.30 -12.93
CA MET A 38 7.03 -9.24 -13.83
C MET A 38 6.08 -9.74 -14.94
N GLU A 39 4.84 -10.08 -14.59
CA GLU A 39 3.83 -10.59 -15.54
C GLU A 39 3.50 -9.56 -16.62
N LEU A 40 3.46 -8.26 -16.27
CA LEU A 40 3.18 -7.16 -17.17
C LEU A 40 4.45 -6.54 -17.78
N GLY A 41 5.62 -7.19 -17.66
CA GLY A 41 6.88 -6.73 -18.22
C GLY A 41 7.40 -5.42 -17.62
N TYR A 42 7.19 -5.22 -16.34
CA TYR A 42 7.56 -4.03 -15.54
C TYR A 42 6.92 -2.73 -16.04
N LYS A 43 5.69 -2.86 -16.51
CA LYS A 43 4.88 -1.73 -17.00
C LYS A 43 3.53 -1.70 -16.28
N GLY A 44 2.91 -0.53 -16.28
CA GLY A 44 1.52 -0.41 -15.93
C GLY A 44 0.63 -1.15 -16.93
N GLY A 45 -0.50 -1.71 -16.45
CA GLY A 45 -1.37 -2.49 -17.32
C GLY A 45 -2.51 -3.18 -16.59
N PHE A 46 -3.11 -4.13 -17.27
CA PHE A 46 -4.28 -4.87 -16.78
C PHE A 46 -3.98 -6.36 -16.69
N TYR A 47 -4.30 -6.94 -15.53
CA TYR A 47 -4.33 -8.37 -15.32
C TYR A 47 -5.76 -8.80 -15.04
N TYR A 48 -6.27 -9.80 -15.74
CA TYR A 48 -7.66 -10.23 -15.65
C TYR A 48 -7.77 -11.54 -14.87
N ASP A 49 -8.59 -11.51 -13.82
CA ASP A 49 -8.91 -12.69 -13.02
C ASP A 49 -10.43 -12.74 -12.78
N ASN A 50 -11.09 -13.75 -13.31
CA ASN A 50 -12.55 -13.90 -13.26
C ASN A 50 -13.29 -12.61 -13.67
N ASN A 51 -14.11 -12.03 -12.77
CA ASN A 51 -14.84 -10.79 -12.97
C ASN A 51 -14.04 -9.52 -12.64
N VAL A 52 -12.80 -9.66 -12.14
CA VAL A 52 -11.96 -8.53 -11.76
C VAL A 52 -10.91 -8.22 -12.82
N ALA A 53 -10.74 -6.95 -13.11
CA ALA A 53 -9.61 -6.38 -13.85
C ALA A 53 -8.71 -5.64 -12.86
N TRP A 54 -7.55 -6.19 -12.56
CA TRP A 54 -6.53 -5.58 -11.71
C TRP A 54 -5.71 -4.60 -12.55
N CYS A 55 -5.76 -3.33 -12.20
CA CYS A 55 -5.08 -2.25 -12.91
C CYS A 55 -3.81 -1.90 -12.16
N LEU A 56 -2.66 -2.36 -12.65
CA LEU A 56 -1.37 -2.08 -12.02
C LEU A 56 -0.82 -0.72 -12.46
N PHE A 57 -0.59 0.17 -11.52
CA PHE A 57 0.26 1.35 -11.67
C PHE A 57 1.66 1.00 -11.16
N SER A 58 2.49 0.46 -12.04
CA SER A 58 3.80 -0.08 -11.67
C SER A 58 4.77 1.02 -11.24
N VAL A 59 5.51 0.77 -10.15
CA VAL A 59 6.61 1.65 -9.69
C VAL A 59 7.77 1.73 -10.69
N PHE A 60 7.89 0.76 -11.60
CA PHE A 60 8.91 0.75 -12.65
C PHE A 60 8.54 1.63 -13.85
N ASP A 61 7.28 2.03 -13.96
CA ASP A 61 6.72 2.78 -15.08
C ASP A 61 6.02 4.05 -14.62
N GLU A 62 6.80 5.03 -14.17
CA GLU A 62 6.30 6.31 -13.62
C GLU A 62 5.46 7.14 -14.58
N HIS A 63 5.57 6.86 -15.88
CA HIS A 63 4.87 7.57 -16.95
C HIS A 63 3.74 6.75 -17.55
N SER A 64 3.41 5.62 -16.94
CA SER A 64 2.31 4.76 -17.37
C SER A 64 1.00 5.56 -17.44
N GLN A 65 0.40 5.58 -18.59
CA GLN A 65 -0.95 6.09 -18.79
C GLN A 65 -1.87 4.91 -19.02
N ILE A 66 -2.59 4.51 -17.96
CA ILE A 66 -3.58 3.45 -18.01
C ILE A 66 -4.94 4.11 -18.22
N ASP A 67 -5.58 3.87 -19.36
CA ASP A 67 -6.93 4.35 -19.63
C ASP A 67 -7.96 3.30 -19.19
N ILE A 68 -8.33 3.37 -17.91
CA ILE A 68 -9.32 2.46 -17.31
C ILE A 68 -10.71 2.69 -17.89
N LYS A 69 -11.08 3.96 -18.19
CA LYS A 69 -12.38 4.29 -18.80
C LYS A 69 -12.56 3.62 -20.15
N LEU A 70 -11.53 3.66 -20.98
CA LEU A 70 -11.55 2.99 -22.29
C LEU A 70 -11.68 1.48 -22.12
N LYS A 71 -10.93 0.88 -21.20
CA LYS A 71 -11.01 -0.56 -20.90
C LYS A 71 -12.35 -0.97 -20.31
N LYS A 72 -12.99 -0.11 -19.54
CA LYS A 72 -14.34 -0.36 -19.00
C LYS A 72 -15.41 -0.39 -20.10
N ILE A 73 -15.22 0.35 -21.20
CA ILE A 73 -16.09 0.26 -22.38
C ILE A 73 -15.91 -1.08 -23.08
N GLU A 74 -14.68 -1.56 -23.19
CA GLU A 74 -14.35 -2.85 -23.80
C GLU A 74 -14.85 -4.05 -22.96
N PHE A 75 -14.81 -3.93 -21.61
CA PHE A 75 -15.17 -4.97 -20.66
C PHE A 75 -16.16 -4.45 -19.60
N PRO A 76 -17.40 -4.15 -19.96
CA PRO A 76 -18.35 -3.44 -19.10
C PRO A 76 -18.77 -4.23 -17.85
N ASP A 77 -18.70 -5.56 -17.89
CA ASP A 77 -19.10 -6.45 -16.78
C ASP A 77 -17.95 -6.69 -15.77
N LYS A 78 -16.77 -6.14 -15.99
CA LYS A 78 -15.65 -6.32 -15.06
C LYS A 78 -15.59 -5.22 -14.00
N ILE A 79 -15.18 -5.63 -12.80
CA ILE A 79 -14.85 -4.72 -11.70
C ILE A 79 -13.39 -4.32 -11.84
N PHE A 80 -13.11 -3.03 -11.98
CA PHE A 80 -11.76 -2.51 -12.16
C PHE A 80 -11.19 -2.06 -10.83
N ILE A 81 -10.22 -2.81 -10.29
CA ILE A 81 -9.55 -2.49 -9.03
C ILE A 81 -8.12 -2.07 -9.33
N SER A 82 -7.78 -0.84 -8.95
CA SER A 82 -6.43 -0.30 -9.13
C SER A 82 -5.52 -0.67 -7.98
N LEU A 83 -4.29 -1.03 -8.33
CA LEU A 83 -3.19 -1.31 -7.40
C LEU A 83 -2.10 -0.27 -7.60
N PHE A 84 -1.77 0.45 -6.55
CA PHE A 84 -0.81 1.55 -6.59
C PHE A 84 0.09 1.54 -5.36
N HIS A 85 1.40 1.67 -5.56
CA HIS A 85 2.34 1.91 -4.48
C HIS A 85 2.93 3.30 -4.62
N GLY A 86 2.48 4.21 -3.77
CA GLY A 86 2.92 5.60 -3.80
C GLY A 86 1.98 6.56 -3.09
N MET A 87 2.41 7.81 -3.04
CA MET A 87 1.68 8.88 -2.38
C MET A 87 0.77 9.61 -3.35
N THR A 88 -0.49 9.81 -2.95
CA THR A 88 -1.44 10.70 -3.61
C THR A 88 -1.53 12.04 -2.89
N ILE A 89 -1.95 13.09 -3.60
CA ILE A 89 -2.21 14.39 -2.99
C ILE A 89 -3.30 14.31 -1.93
N GLY A 90 -3.17 15.11 -0.86
CA GLY A 90 -4.19 15.21 0.20
C GLY A 90 -4.09 14.15 1.29
N LEU A 91 -3.17 13.20 1.20
CA LEU A 91 -2.86 12.27 2.29
C LEU A 91 -2.28 12.99 3.50
N LYS A 92 -2.43 12.38 4.68
CA LYS A 92 -1.89 12.90 5.94
C LYS A 92 -0.80 11.97 6.46
N ASN A 93 0.17 12.55 7.13
CA ASN A 93 1.05 11.78 8.00
C ASN A 93 0.47 11.69 9.42
N GLU A 94 1.14 10.98 10.31
CA GLU A 94 0.70 10.78 11.70
C GLU A 94 0.63 12.07 12.53
N SER A 95 1.39 13.11 12.18
CA SER A 95 1.30 14.41 12.83
C SER A 95 0.16 15.29 12.30
N GLY A 96 -0.63 14.79 11.32
CA GLY A 96 -1.74 15.51 10.70
C GLY A 96 -1.31 16.48 9.58
N PHE A 97 -0.03 16.49 9.18
CA PHE A 97 0.44 17.26 8.04
C PHE A 97 -0.14 16.69 6.75
N ILE A 98 -0.71 17.56 5.92
CA ILE A 98 -1.29 17.18 4.62
C ILE A 98 -0.23 17.29 3.53
N PHE A 99 -0.03 16.23 2.77
CA PHE A 99 0.87 16.25 1.61
C PHE A 99 0.20 16.95 0.43
N GLU A 100 0.80 18.03 -0.01
CA GLU A 100 0.40 18.79 -1.20
C GLU A 100 1.01 18.20 -2.48
N ASN A 101 2.10 17.45 -2.35
CA ASN A 101 2.79 16.75 -3.41
C ASN A 101 2.33 15.28 -3.45
N GLY A 102 2.27 14.71 -4.64
CA GLY A 102 1.86 13.33 -4.86
C GLY A 102 1.19 13.17 -6.21
N LYS A 103 0.77 11.96 -6.51
CA LYS A 103 0.00 11.70 -7.73
C LYS A 103 -1.41 12.24 -7.59
N SER A 104 -1.93 12.81 -8.67
CA SER A 104 -3.31 13.30 -8.72
C SER A 104 -4.31 12.14 -8.71
N LEU A 105 -5.45 12.31 -8.04
CA LEU A 105 -6.46 11.26 -7.90
C LEU A 105 -7.17 10.91 -9.21
N ASP A 106 -7.16 11.81 -10.20
CA ASP A 106 -7.75 11.59 -11.52
C ASP A 106 -7.04 10.49 -12.33
N MET A 107 -5.80 10.12 -11.95
CA MET A 107 -5.14 8.96 -12.55
C MET A 107 -5.91 7.65 -12.40
N PHE A 108 -6.79 7.58 -11.38
CA PHE A 108 -7.61 6.41 -11.08
C PHE A 108 -9.01 6.47 -11.70
N ASP A 109 -9.27 7.43 -12.57
CA ASP A 109 -10.57 7.59 -13.24
C ASP A 109 -11.02 6.31 -13.95
N GLY A 110 -12.21 5.85 -13.61
CA GLY A 110 -12.77 4.58 -14.10
C GLY A 110 -12.59 3.38 -13.18
N SER A 111 -11.74 3.47 -12.15
CA SER A 111 -11.63 2.44 -11.12
C SER A 111 -12.93 2.28 -10.35
N SER A 112 -13.18 1.08 -9.85
CA SER A 112 -14.24 0.78 -8.90
C SER A 112 -13.76 0.96 -7.46
N ALA A 113 -12.49 0.62 -7.19
CA ALA A 113 -11.77 0.87 -5.95
C ALA A 113 -10.29 0.99 -6.24
N VAL A 114 -9.52 1.59 -5.30
CA VAL A 114 -8.06 1.73 -5.39
C VAL A 114 -7.43 1.25 -4.09
N LEU A 115 -6.55 0.26 -4.19
CA LEU A 115 -5.79 -0.29 -3.09
C LEU A 115 -4.36 0.24 -3.17
N CYS A 116 -3.97 1.01 -2.16
CA CYS A 116 -2.67 1.69 -2.12
C CYS A 116 -1.75 1.15 -1.02
N GLY A 117 -0.45 1.16 -1.29
CA GLY A 117 0.64 1.01 -0.32
C GLY A 117 1.56 2.22 -0.33
N ASP A 118 2.66 2.19 0.43
CA ASP A 118 3.69 3.21 0.64
C ASP A 118 3.47 4.06 1.91
N ILE A 119 2.27 4.58 2.13
CA ILE A 119 1.98 5.40 3.30
C ILE A 119 1.59 4.50 4.48
N HIS A 120 2.35 4.58 5.56
CA HIS A 120 2.22 3.70 6.72
C HIS A 120 0.97 4.00 7.57
N LEU A 121 0.44 5.21 7.50
CA LEU A 121 -0.82 5.56 8.14
C LEU A 121 -2.00 5.07 7.30
N ARG A 122 -2.80 4.13 7.85
CA ARG A 122 -4.05 3.70 7.22
C ARG A 122 -5.02 4.87 7.11
N GLN A 123 -5.48 5.14 5.90
CA GLN A 123 -6.42 6.22 5.62
C GLN A 123 -7.16 6.02 4.30
N GLU A 124 -8.34 6.61 4.20
CA GLU A 124 -9.18 6.59 3.02
C GLU A 124 -9.35 8.00 2.45
N GLN A 125 -9.37 8.08 1.13
CA GLN A 125 -9.81 9.26 0.37
C GLN A 125 -10.98 8.84 -0.52
N ASP A 126 -11.91 9.75 -0.75
CA ASP A 126 -12.94 9.60 -1.77
C ASP A 126 -12.63 10.49 -2.96
N TYR A 127 -12.74 9.92 -4.16
CA TYR A 127 -12.64 10.67 -5.39
C TYR A 127 -13.76 10.27 -6.34
N ASN A 128 -14.76 11.14 -6.49
CA ASN A 128 -15.94 10.91 -7.33
C ASN A 128 -16.71 9.61 -6.99
N GLY A 129 -16.77 9.26 -5.70
CA GLY A 129 -17.41 8.04 -5.21
C GLY A 129 -16.55 6.78 -5.31
N VAL A 130 -15.28 6.91 -5.69
CA VAL A 130 -14.29 5.82 -5.68
C VAL A 130 -13.48 5.87 -4.39
N LYS A 131 -13.50 4.79 -3.62
CA LYS A 131 -12.67 4.64 -2.42
C LYS A 131 -11.21 4.41 -2.82
N ILE A 132 -10.32 5.26 -2.34
CA ILE A 132 -8.85 5.15 -2.49
C ILE A 132 -8.28 4.92 -1.11
N VAL A 133 -7.79 3.72 -0.84
CA VAL A 133 -7.43 3.30 0.50
C VAL A 133 -5.96 2.96 0.61
N GLN A 134 -5.27 3.69 1.47
CA GLN A 134 -3.93 3.32 1.95
C GLN A 134 -4.09 2.27 3.05
N CYS A 135 -3.58 1.06 2.84
CA CYS A 135 -3.72 -0.04 3.80
C CYS A 135 -2.92 0.19 5.09
N GLY A 136 -1.91 1.06 5.05
CA GLY A 136 -0.97 1.24 6.13
C GLY A 136 0.09 0.14 6.18
N SER A 137 0.97 0.19 7.19
CA SER A 137 1.95 -0.85 7.44
C SER A 137 1.36 -2.00 8.27
N LEU A 138 1.89 -3.21 8.11
CA LEU A 138 1.48 -4.38 8.90
C LEU A 138 1.81 -4.23 10.39
N ILE A 139 2.97 -3.64 10.66
CA ILE A 139 3.49 -3.35 12.00
C ILE A 139 4.17 -2.00 11.98
N GLN A 140 4.42 -1.42 13.14
CA GLN A 140 5.19 -0.18 13.26
C GLN A 140 6.58 -0.32 12.60
N GLN A 141 6.95 0.62 11.74
CA GLN A 141 8.19 0.59 10.97
C GLN A 141 9.30 1.47 11.59
N ASN A 142 8.92 2.50 12.36
CA ASN A 142 9.88 3.45 12.90
C ASN A 142 9.33 4.23 14.12
N PHE A 143 10.19 5.01 14.75
CA PHE A 143 9.84 5.86 15.92
C PHE A 143 8.89 7.04 15.60
N GLY A 144 8.60 7.33 14.35
CA GLY A 144 7.67 8.38 13.93
C GLY A 144 6.22 7.95 13.97
N GLU A 145 5.98 6.64 13.98
CA GLU A 145 4.65 6.04 13.98
C GLU A 145 4.15 5.79 15.41
N ILE A 146 2.83 5.83 15.59
CA ILE A 146 2.21 5.56 16.89
C ILE A 146 2.15 4.03 17.09
N ALA A 147 2.81 3.53 18.12
CA ALA A 147 3.02 2.11 18.38
C ALA A 147 1.75 1.24 18.42
N LYS A 148 0.58 1.84 18.68
CA LYS A 148 -0.70 1.11 18.83
C LYS A 148 -1.74 1.51 17.76
N SER A 149 -1.36 2.28 16.73
CA SER A 149 -2.34 2.76 15.76
C SER A 149 -2.39 1.89 14.52
N LYS A 150 -3.54 1.23 14.30
CA LYS A 150 -4.02 0.79 12.98
C LYS A 150 -2.98 0.10 12.07
N HIS A 151 -2.09 -0.71 12.65
CA HIS A 151 -1.19 -1.56 11.89
C HIS A 151 -1.87 -2.89 11.60
N GLY A 152 -1.84 -3.33 10.38
CA GLY A 152 -2.51 -4.57 10.02
C GLY A 152 -2.82 -4.67 8.52
N TYR A 153 -3.95 -5.25 8.20
CA TYR A 153 -4.38 -5.50 6.83
C TYR A 153 -5.87 -5.21 6.64
N LEU A 154 -6.29 -5.17 5.38
CA LEU A 154 -7.67 -4.96 4.98
C LEU A 154 -8.20 -6.23 4.31
N VAL A 155 -9.44 -6.58 4.60
CA VAL A 155 -10.19 -7.62 3.88
C VAL A 155 -11.26 -6.94 3.04
N TRP A 156 -11.16 -7.06 1.72
CA TRP A 156 -12.07 -6.45 0.78
C TRP A 156 -13.07 -7.47 0.25
N ASP A 157 -14.33 -7.07 0.21
CA ASP A 157 -15.36 -7.73 -0.59
C ASP A 157 -15.36 -7.07 -1.98
N VAL A 158 -14.98 -7.82 -3.00
CA VAL A 158 -14.84 -7.29 -4.36
C VAL A 158 -16.17 -7.02 -5.06
N ASP A 159 -17.26 -7.62 -4.61
CA ASP A 159 -18.60 -7.43 -5.19
C ASP A 159 -19.28 -6.18 -4.63
N THR A 160 -19.11 -5.94 -3.32
CA THR A 160 -19.69 -4.76 -2.65
C THR A 160 -18.73 -3.56 -2.61
N LEU A 161 -17.43 -3.76 -2.82
CA LEU A 161 -16.36 -2.78 -2.69
C LEU A 161 -16.28 -2.17 -1.27
N GLU A 162 -16.69 -2.95 -0.27
CA GLU A 162 -16.52 -2.63 1.13
C GLU A 162 -15.32 -3.38 1.70
N TYR A 163 -14.75 -2.88 2.80
CA TYR A 163 -13.63 -3.54 3.45
C TYR A 163 -13.74 -3.52 4.98
N GLU A 164 -13.08 -4.47 5.60
CA GLU A 164 -12.91 -4.56 7.04
C GLU A 164 -11.44 -4.35 7.41
N GLU A 165 -11.21 -3.60 8.49
CA GLU A 165 -9.88 -3.37 9.06
C GLU A 165 -9.54 -4.46 10.08
N HIS A 166 -8.37 -5.08 9.95
CA HIS A 166 -7.86 -6.08 10.87
C HIS A 166 -6.51 -5.64 11.41
N ASP A 167 -6.47 -5.28 12.68
CA ASP A 167 -5.24 -4.88 13.34
C ASP A 167 -4.45 -6.09 13.82
N ILE A 168 -3.13 -6.07 13.59
CA ILE A 168 -2.21 -7.09 14.08
C ILE A 168 -1.72 -6.67 15.46
N GLN A 169 -2.01 -7.51 16.46
CA GLN A 169 -1.46 -7.33 17.79
C GLN A 169 0.00 -7.78 17.80
N THR A 170 0.90 -6.93 18.28
CA THR A 170 2.32 -7.22 18.41
C THR A 170 2.83 -6.76 19.76
N GLU A 171 3.74 -7.55 20.35
CA GLU A 171 4.48 -7.17 21.54
C GLU A 171 5.71 -6.30 21.21
N TYR A 172 6.05 -6.19 19.92
CA TYR A 172 7.20 -5.42 19.43
C TYR A 172 6.76 -4.06 18.92
N GLY A 173 7.57 -3.04 19.23
CA GLY A 173 7.32 -1.69 18.77
C GLY A 173 8.50 -0.75 19.06
N PHE A 174 8.45 0.43 18.49
CA PHE A 174 9.40 1.51 18.74
C PHE A 174 8.79 2.48 19.75
N TYR A 175 9.38 2.58 20.93
CA TYR A 175 8.89 3.44 22.01
C TYR A 175 9.88 4.56 22.28
N LYS A 176 9.36 5.76 22.55
CA LYS A 176 10.15 6.94 22.96
C LYS A 176 9.83 7.25 24.41
N PHE A 177 10.84 7.23 25.24
CA PHE A 177 10.73 7.64 26.63
C PHE A 177 11.48 8.95 26.83
N LYS A 178 10.84 9.92 27.48
CA LYS A 178 11.48 11.17 27.88
C LYS A 178 11.90 11.07 29.33
N ILE A 179 13.20 10.99 29.58
CA ILE A 179 13.79 10.93 30.92
C ILE A 179 14.25 12.34 31.28
N ASN A 180 13.71 12.93 32.33
CA ASN A 180 14.08 14.25 32.83
C ASN A 180 14.88 14.18 34.13
N SER A 181 14.80 13.04 34.87
CA SER A 181 15.48 12.81 36.15
C SER A 181 15.84 11.33 36.34
N THR A 182 16.68 11.04 37.33
CA THR A 182 16.97 9.66 37.73
C THR A 182 15.75 8.95 38.28
N ASP A 183 14.83 9.67 38.91
CA ASP A 183 13.59 9.12 39.48
C ASP A 183 12.66 8.60 38.37
N ASP A 184 12.70 9.21 37.16
CA ASP A 184 11.94 8.72 35.99
C ASP A 184 12.43 7.34 35.56
N VAL A 185 13.71 7.01 35.76
CA VAL A 185 14.25 5.67 35.45
C VAL A 185 13.83 4.66 36.50
N GLU A 186 13.84 5.06 37.77
CA GLU A 186 13.48 4.14 38.88
C GLU A 186 11.98 3.86 38.93
N ASN A 187 11.14 4.85 38.64
CA ASN A 187 9.68 4.71 38.66
C ASN A 187 9.11 4.28 37.29
N GLY A 188 9.85 4.47 36.21
CA GLY A 188 9.41 4.14 34.85
C GLY A 188 9.36 2.62 34.57
N THR A 189 9.97 1.78 35.41
CA THR A 189 9.96 0.33 35.23
C THR A 189 8.57 -0.29 35.27
N GLU A 190 7.62 0.31 35.99
CA GLU A 190 6.22 -0.12 36.01
C GLU A 190 5.45 0.31 34.75
N GLU A 191 5.73 1.47 34.20
CA GLU A 191 5.16 1.90 32.91
C GLU A 191 5.70 1.08 31.74
N PHE A 192 6.99 0.73 31.76
CA PHE A 192 7.63 -0.13 30.74
C PHE A 192 7.08 -1.57 30.72
N SER A 193 6.55 -2.06 31.82
CA SER A 193 6.01 -3.42 31.94
C SER A 193 4.57 -3.56 31.41
N ASN A 194 3.91 -2.44 31.07
CA ASN A 194 2.51 -2.41 30.62
C ASN A 194 2.35 -2.14 29.11
N PHE A 195 3.47 -2.23 28.35
CA PHE A 195 3.48 -2.10 26.90
C PHE A 195 3.72 -3.46 26.18
#